data_a7f616269a28997b7eb2021dfb46ad6f
#
_entry.id   a7f616269a28997b7eb2021dfb46ad6f
#
_cell.length_a   1.000
_cell.length_b   1.000
_cell.length_c   1.000
_cell.angle_alpha   90.00
_cell.angle_beta   90.00
_cell.angle_gamma   90.00
#
_symmetry.space_group_name_H-M   'P 1'
#
loop_
_entity.id
_entity.type
_entity.pdbx_description
1 polymer ?
#
loop_
_entity_poly.entity_id
_entity_poly.type
_entity_poly.pdbx_seq_one_letter_code
_entity_poly.pdbx_strand_id
1 'polypeptide(L)'
;MLDFANLEIYRENNRIEAKKAQGGLPHSIWETYSAFANSFGGILLLGVVEGADKRFVSVPLPSPERLVSEFWEMINDRTKVSANILSEQDVQIVESGGNRIVVIQIPRAGRHERPVYIGTDPFSGSYFRDGEGDYRCSPDEVRSMLRDRTDEPQDAMVLEEFSTDCLDPGCISRYRVRLSDLHPRPAWQRSISCHFLPCVGAVARGEDGQYHPTAAGLLMFGKSRDIRREFPDYLLDYQELDASGRLLWQLTSRSEDWSGSLFDFYFLVYHRILQGLEEKPPAAGTPSAMRSESSPVRSGSGQPNSDLSGVRSALGEALANCLIHADYRAKSGLVIRKEPDSIVITNPGSFRIFISEAADGGKSDVRNVTLARMFSLIHIGRGKGSGIPGIHRAWKEQGWEKPSLTEQLSPARITLTLRLKRGEDERTDTPVQKARKQAILEYLTAVPAAEIAQIAGAVGLSPSRTGDYLRLLKEEDIIVLEKSGRKATYRLKS
;
A
#
# COMPACT_ATOMS: atom_id res chain seq x y z
N MET A 1 20.43 1.73 5.98
CA MET A 1 21.10 1.40 7.25
C MET A 1 21.50 2.73 7.87
N LEU A 2 21.25 2.94 9.17
CA LEU A 2 21.70 4.17 9.85
C LEU A 2 23.22 4.23 9.89
N ASP A 3 23.77 5.43 9.72
CA ASP A 3 25.19 5.70 9.95
C ASP A 3 25.38 6.06 11.42
N PHE A 4 25.74 5.07 12.23
CA PHE A 4 25.94 5.25 13.67
C PHE A 4 27.20 6.05 14.03
N ALA A 5 28.13 6.26 13.06
CA ALA A 5 29.29 7.14 13.26
C ALA A 5 28.88 8.63 13.26
N ASN A 6 27.79 8.99 12.58
CA ASN A 6 27.31 10.35 12.41
C ASN A 6 25.86 10.48 12.89
N LEU A 7 25.57 10.17 14.18
CA LEU A 7 24.21 10.25 14.74
C LEU A 7 23.60 11.64 14.67
N GLU A 8 24.40 12.69 14.66
CA GLU A 8 23.99 14.10 14.62
C GLU A 8 23.19 14.50 13.36
N ILE A 9 23.20 13.65 12.30
CA ILE A 9 22.37 13.87 11.12
C ILE A 9 20.93 13.40 11.31
N TYR A 10 20.65 12.62 12.36
CA TYR A 10 19.34 12.07 12.66
C TYR A 10 18.62 12.88 13.73
N ARG A 11 17.29 12.74 13.76
CA ARG A 11 16.37 13.34 14.75
C ARG A 11 15.32 12.29 15.13
N GLU A 12 14.68 12.51 16.28
CA GLU A 12 13.48 11.74 16.60
C GLU A 12 12.42 11.88 15.51
N ASN A 13 11.74 10.80 15.24
CA ASN A 13 10.66 10.72 14.27
C ASN A 13 9.80 9.47 14.54
N ASN A 14 8.88 9.18 13.64
CA ASN A 14 8.03 7.99 13.74
C ASN A 14 8.77 6.64 13.63
N ARG A 15 10.10 6.65 13.44
CA ARG A 15 10.95 5.44 13.26
C ARG A 15 12.17 5.40 14.15
N ILE A 16 12.50 6.48 14.83
CA ILE A 16 13.69 6.56 15.67
C ILE A 16 13.33 7.23 16.99
N GLU A 17 13.73 6.60 18.08
CA GLU A 17 13.57 7.08 19.44
C GLU A 17 14.91 7.03 20.16
N ALA A 18 15.28 8.08 20.90
CA ALA A 18 16.51 8.13 21.69
C ALA A 18 16.22 8.18 23.18
N LYS A 19 16.96 7.40 23.96
CA LYS A 19 16.84 7.38 25.42
C LYS A 19 18.23 7.42 26.07
N LYS A 20 18.37 8.27 27.09
CA LYS A 20 19.62 8.47 27.80
C LYS A 20 20.15 7.20 28.48
N ALA A 21 19.29 6.43 29.11
CA ALA A 21 19.54 5.12 29.75
C ALA A 21 20.77 5.01 30.68
N GLN A 22 21.30 6.11 31.21
CA GLN A 22 22.48 6.11 32.10
C GLN A 22 22.19 5.53 33.50
N GLY A 23 20.91 5.51 33.92
CA GLY A 23 20.47 4.96 35.20
C GLY A 23 19.88 3.56 35.11
N GLY A 24 20.06 2.85 34.00
CA GLY A 24 19.44 1.55 33.70
C GLY A 24 18.38 1.64 32.60
N LEU A 25 17.63 0.58 32.38
CA LEU A 25 16.56 0.57 31.36
C LEU A 25 15.41 1.49 31.77
N PRO A 26 15.05 2.50 30.94
CA PRO A 26 13.92 3.38 31.24
C PRO A 26 12.60 2.61 31.19
N HIS A 27 11.68 2.87 32.12
CA HIS A 27 10.35 2.21 32.11
C HIS A 27 9.59 2.45 30.80
N SER A 28 9.72 3.62 30.19
CA SER A 28 9.08 3.96 28.90
C SER A 28 9.63 3.19 27.69
N ILE A 29 10.65 2.35 27.86
CA ILE A 29 11.17 1.52 26.76
C ILE A 29 10.11 0.55 26.24
N TRP A 30 9.25 0.06 27.14
CA TRP A 30 8.22 -0.93 26.81
C TRP A 30 7.04 -0.32 26.06
N GLU A 31 6.70 0.94 26.35
CA GLU A 31 5.70 1.70 25.59
C GLU A 31 6.20 1.91 24.16
N THR A 32 7.46 2.32 24.00
CA THR A 32 8.10 2.48 22.68
C THR A 32 8.22 1.15 21.94
N TYR A 33 8.56 0.06 22.63
CA TYR A 33 8.60 -1.28 22.05
C TYR A 33 7.23 -1.69 21.50
N SER A 34 6.17 -1.57 22.33
CA SER A 34 4.79 -1.83 21.91
C SER A 34 4.40 -0.93 20.72
N ALA A 35 4.69 0.35 20.80
CA ALA A 35 4.35 1.32 19.77
C ALA A 35 5.01 1.01 18.42
N PHE A 36 6.31 0.70 18.41
CA PHE A 36 7.01 0.31 17.17
C PHE A 36 6.52 -1.02 16.64
N ALA A 37 6.33 -2.03 17.51
CA ALA A 37 5.85 -3.34 17.11
C ALA A 37 4.45 -3.29 16.48
N ASN A 38 3.54 -2.49 17.01
CA ASN A 38 2.18 -2.34 16.50
C ASN A 38 2.06 -1.39 15.30
N SER A 39 3.10 -0.58 15.04
CA SER A 39 3.10 0.40 13.95
C SER A 39 3.92 -0.09 12.76
N PHE A 40 4.94 0.64 12.40
CA PHE A 40 5.77 0.33 11.23
C PHE A 40 7.16 -0.21 11.59
N GLY A 41 7.39 -0.56 12.85
CA GLY A 41 8.70 -0.82 13.40
C GLY A 41 9.49 0.47 13.63
N GLY A 42 10.70 0.35 14.19
CA GLY A 42 11.55 1.49 14.46
C GLY A 42 12.89 1.11 15.05
N ILE A 43 13.70 2.10 15.39
CA ILE A 43 15.01 1.94 16.01
C ILE A 43 15.01 2.71 17.31
N LEU A 44 15.34 2.02 18.38
CA LEU A 44 15.50 2.57 19.71
C LEU A 44 17.00 2.66 20.03
N LEU A 45 17.44 3.85 20.40
CA LEU A 45 18.84 4.16 20.74
C LEU A 45 18.95 4.40 22.23
N LEU A 46 19.78 3.59 22.92
CA LEU A 46 20.10 3.79 24.35
C LEU A 46 21.50 4.36 24.48
N GLY A 47 21.66 5.37 25.33
CA GLY A 47 22.90 6.15 25.44
C GLY A 47 22.94 7.30 24.42
N VAL A 48 21.78 7.77 24.00
CA VAL A 48 21.63 8.90 23.10
C VAL A 48 20.63 9.90 23.70
N VAL A 49 20.90 11.17 23.52
CA VAL A 49 20.01 12.26 23.94
C VAL A 49 19.77 13.20 22.75
N GLU A 50 18.62 13.82 22.72
CA GLU A 50 18.34 14.90 21.78
C GLU A 50 18.92 16.20 22.36
N GLY A 51 19.81 16.86 21.62
CA GLY A 51 20.38 18.15 21.96
C GLY A 51 19.38 19.30 21.75
N ALA A 52 19.76 20.50 22.18
CA ALA A 52 18.92 21.70 22.03
C ALA A 52 18.62 22.06 20.57
N ASP A 53 19.43 21.62 19.63
CA ASP A 53 19.27 21.76 18.18
C ASP A 53 18.50 20.59 17.52
N LYS A 54 17.91 19.73 18.35
CA LYS A 54 17.21 18.51 17.95
C LYS A 54 18.09 17.43 17.29
N ARG A 55 19.41 17.53 17.43
CA ARG A 55 20.34 16.52 16.93
C ARG A 55 20.66 15.48 18.01
N PHE A 56 20.94 14.26 17.58
CA PHE A 56 21.34 13.21 18.50
C PHE A 56 22.79 13.35 18.94
N VAL A 57 23.00 13.22 20.23
CA VAL A 57 24.32 13.24 20.85
C VAL A 57 24.47 11.98 21.70
N SER A 58 25.50 11.18 21.44
CA SER A 58 25.81 10.02 22.27
C SER A 58 26.32 10.45 23.65
N VAL A 59 25.90 9.70 24.68
CA VAL A 59 26.33 9.90 26.07
C VAL A 59 26.89 8.59 26.62
N PRO A 60 27.89 8.63 27.55
CA PRO A 60 28.47 7.43 28.10
C PRO A 60 27.43 6.53 28.78
N LEU A 61 27.41 5.24 28.43
CA LEU A 61 26.69 4.19 29.15
C LEU A 61 27.65 3.45 30.07
N PRO A 62 27.36 3.35 31.38
CA PRO A 62 28.30 2.70 32.31
C PRO A 62 28.54 1.22 32.00
N SER A 63 27.52 0.50 31.54
CA SER A 63 27.60 -0.95 31.27
C SER A 63 26.60 -1.35 30.19
N PRO A 64 26.91 -1.13 28.90
CA PRO A 64 26.00 -1.47 27.79
C PRO A 64 25.60 -2.96 27.75
N GLU A 65 26.55 -3.87 28.07
CA GLU A 65 26.32 -5.31 28.09
C GLU A 65 25.28 -5.70 29.17
N ARG A 66 25.38 -5.07 30.34
CA ARG A 66 24.38 -5.28 31.40
C ARG A 66 23.00 -4.81 30.99
N LEU A 67 22.89 -3.65 30.32
CA LEU A 67 21.62 -3.14 29.79
C LEU A 67 21.01 -4.10 28.76
N VAL A 68 21.84 -4.67 27.89
CA VAL A 68 21.39 -5.66 26.91
C VAL A 68 20.90 -6.94 27.61
N SER A 69 21.64 -7.45 28.61
CA SER A 69 21.20 -8.63 29.38
C SER A 69 19.89 -8.39 30.11
N GLU A 70 19.75 -7.25 30.78
CA GLU A 70 18.52 -6.84 31.50
C GLU A 70 17.33 -6.68 30.51
N PHE A 71 17.58 -6.10 29.34
CA PHE A 71 16.58 -5.99 28.28
C PHE A 71 16.07 -7.36 27.82
N TRP A 72 16.98 -8.31 27.54
CA TRP A 72 16.62 -9.66 27.11
C TRP A 72 15.89 -10.46 28.19
N GLU A 73 16.26 -10.28 29.45
CA GLU A 73 15.53 -10.88 30.58
C GLU A 73 14.10 -10.36 30.64
N MET A 74 13.92 -9.04 30.58
CA MET A 74 12.62 -8.41 30.71
C MET A 74 11.69 -8.64 29.52
N ILE A 75 12.20 -8.66 28.27
CA ILE A 75 11.35 -8.85 27.07
C ILE A 75 10.81 -10.29 26.99
N ASN A 76 11.49 -11.26 27.62
CA ASN A 76 11.05 -12.64 27.69
C ASN A 76 10.08 -12.90 28.85
N ASP A 77 9.89 -11.94 29.74
CA ASP A 77 8.88 -12.01 30.81
C ASP A 77 7.50 -11.65 30.26
N ARG A 78 6.65 -12.65 30.07
CA ARG A 78 5.28 -12.52 29.56
C ARG A 78 4.35 -11.66 30.41
N THR A 79 4.72 -11.41 31.67
CA THR A 79 3.98 -10.49 32.55
C THR A 79 4.33 -9.02 32.26
N LYS A 80 5.46 -8.78 31.61
CA LYS A 80 5.95 -7.46 31.20
C LYS A 80 5.51 -7.11 29.78
N VAL A 81 5.77 -8.03 28.83
CA VAL A 81 5.51 -7.83 27.40
C VAL A 81 4.86 -9.07 26.81
N SER A 82 3.79 -8.90 26.10
CA SER A 82 2.98 -9.99 25.53
C SER A 82 3.73 -10.86 24.51
N ALA A 83 4.68 -10.29 23.78
CA ALA A 83 5.46 -10.99 22.75
C ALA A 83 6.87 -10.41 22.62
N ASN A 84 7.87 -11.29 22.56
CA ASN A 84 9.20 -10.97 22.06
C ASN A 84 9.23 -11.27 20.55
N ILE A 85 9.44 -10.24 19.72
CA ILE A 85 9.52 -10.32 18.26
C ILE A 85 10.94 -10.08 17.72
N LEU A 86 11.92 -9.96 18.62
CA LEU A 86 13.31 -9.68 18.28
C LEU A 86 14.14 -10.96 18.15
N SER A 87 15.13 -10.90 17.29
CA SER A 87 16.24 -11.83 17.21
C SER A 87 17.51 -11.22 17.84
N GLU A 88 18.53 -12.04 18.11
CA GLU A 88 19.81 -11.54 18.65
C GLU A 88 20.46 -10.46 17.77
N GLN A 89 20.23 -10.50 16.45
CA GLN A 89 20.77 -9.55 15.49
C GLN A 89 20.14 -8.16 15.61
N ASP A 90 18.96 -8.06 16.20
CA ASP A 90 18.21 -6.81 16.34
C ASP A 90 18.71 -5.94 17.49
N VAL A 91 19.57 -6.48 18.37
CA VAL A 91 20.14 -5.76 19.52
C VAL A 91 21.67 -5.75 19.40
N GLN A 92 22.22 -4.56 19.22
CA GLN A 92 23.66 -4.39 18.97
C GLN A 92 24.24 -3.29 19.85
N ILE A 93 25.51 -3.47 20.27
CA ILE A 93 26.31 -2.42 20.88
C ILE A 93 27.23 -1.86 19.82
N VAL A 94 27.15 -0.56 19.58
CA VAL A 94 27.94 0.13 18.55
C VAL A 94 28.68 1.33 19.13
N GLU A 95 29.78 1.72 18.51
CA GLU A 95 30.51 2.93 18.88
C GLU A 95 29.95 4.15 18.10
N SER A 96 29.73 5.24 18.79
CA SER A 96 29.28 6.50 18.23
C SER A 96 29.82 7.67 19.02
N GLY A 97 30.50 8.62 18.37
CA GLY A 97 31.05 9.82 19.02
C GLY A 97 31.97 9.52 20.21
N GLY A 98 32.69 8.39 20.17
CA GLY A 98 33.60 7.96 21.27
C GLY A 98 32.88 7.29 22.44
N ASN A 99 31.54 7.10 22.37
CA ASN A 99 30.74 6.38 23.36
C ASN A 99 30.22 5.07 22.79
N ARG A 100 29.93 4.11 23.66
CA ARG A 100 29.24 2.86 23.30
C ARG A 100 27.75 3.01 23.60
N ILE A 101 26.94 2.82 22.59
CA ILE A 101 25.49 2.91 22.66
C ILE A 101 24.86 1.56 22.33
N VAL A 102 23.61 1.35 22.79
CA VAL A 102 22.83 0.16 22.42
C VAL A 102 21.81 0.56 21.36
N VAL A 103 21.76 -0.20 20.27
CA VAL A 103 20.82 -0.05 19.17
C VAL A 103 19.88 -1.24 19.18
N ILE A 104 18.58 -0.99 19.25
CA ILE A 104 17.53 -2.00 19.21
C ILE A 104 16.67 -1.75 17.98
N GLN A 105 16.72 -2.66 17.00
CA GLN A 105 15.88 -2.60 15.80
C GLN A 105 14.60 -3.38 16.08
N ILE A 106 13.48 -2.68 16.20
CA ILE A 106 12.19 -3.27 16.49
C ILE A 106 11.42 -3.38 15.19
N PRO A 107 11.20 -4.60 14.64
CA PRO A 107 10.40 -4.78 13.43
C PRO A 107 8.91 -4.51 13.73
N ARG A 108 8.11 -4.28 12.70
CA ARG A 108 6.66 -4.39 12.83
C ARG A 108 6.30 -5.84 13.15
N ALA A 109 5.50 -6.06 14.17
CA ALA A 109 5.00 -7.39 14.51
C ALA A 109 4.10 -7.95 13.40
N GLY A 110 4.17 -9.24 13.17
CA GLY A 110 3.22 -9.95 12.31
C GLY A 110 1.79 -9.88 12.88
N ARG A 111 0.78 -10.20 12.06
CA ARG A 111 -0.61 -10.12 12.51
C ARG A 111 -0.93 -11.05 13.68
N HIS A 112 -0.23 -12.18 13.77
CA HIS A 112 -0.44 -13.17 14.84
C HIS A 112 0.13 -12.75 16.20
N GLU A 113 1.12 -11.86 16.20
CA GLU A 113 1.71 -11.29 17.42
C GLU A 113 0.99 -10.00 17.84
N ARG A 114 0.36 -9.28 16.91
CA ARG A 114 -0.36 -8.03 17.22
C ARG A 114 -1.71 -8.29 17.90
N PRO A 115 -2.10 -7.48 18.89
CA PRO A 115 -1.33 -6.39 19.45
C PRO A 115 -0.19 -6.89 20.36
N VAL A 116 0.99 -6.25 20.25
CA VAL A 116 2.04 -6.36 21.25
C VAL A 116 1.74 -5.33 22.33
N TYR A 117 1.62 -5.79 23.60
CA TYR A 117 1.20 -4.95 24.71
C TYR A 117 2.05 -5.19 25.95
N ILE A 118 2.06 -4.21 26.84
CA ILE A 118 2.71 -4.28 28.15
C ILE A 118 1.71 -4.68 29.22
N GLY A 119 2.18 -5.46 30.21
CA GLY A 119 1.32 -6.01 31.24
C GLY A 119 0.47 -7.18 30.72
N THR A 120 -0.73 -7.35 31.29
CA THR A 120 -1.61 -8.52 31.08
C THR A 120 -2.86 -8.22 30.26
N ASP A 121 -3.19 -6.95 30.04
CA ASP A 121 -4.40 -6.54 29.34
C ASP A 121 -4.05 -5.75 28.06
N PRO A 122 -4.43 -6.28 26.88
CA PRO A 122 -4.16 -5.60 25.60
C PRO A 122 -4.85 -4.23 25.47
N PHE A 123 -6.01 -4.03 26.11
CA PHE A 123 -6.74 -2.77 26.01
C PHE A 123 -6.11 -1.62 26.77
N SER A 124 -5.35 -1.92 27.80
CA SER A 124 -4.61 -0.92 28.60
C SER A 124 -3.14 -0.84 28.26
N GLY A 125 -2.56 -1.91 27.65
CA GLY A 125 -1.12 -2.05 27.44
C GLY A 125 -0.65 -1.89 26.00
N SER A 126 -1.54 -1.69 25.02
CA SER A 126 -1.16 -1.53 23.61
C SER A 126 -0.91 -0.06 23.27
N TYR A 127 0.19 0.17 22.56
CA TYR A 127 0.59 1.50 22.09
C TYR A 127 0.82 1.49 20.57
N PHE A 128 0.66 2.65 19.93
CA PHE A 128 1.02 2.91 18.55
C PHE A 128 1.87 4.17 18.43
N ARG A 129 2.67 4.26 17.38
CA ARG A 129 3.55 5.40 17.11
C ARG A 129 2.88 6.34 16.13
N ASP A 130 2.74 7.61 16.51
CA ASP A 130 2.32 8.70 15.63
C ASP A 130 3.24 9.90 15.81
N GLY A 131 3.87 10.34 14.71
CA GLY A 131 4.93 11.36 14.79
C GLY A 131 6.07 10.93 15.71
N GLU A 132 6.38 11.77 16.69
CA GLU A 132 7.44 11.55 17.70
C GLU A 132 6.88 10.91 19.00
N GLY A 133 5.58 10.60 19.08
CA GLY A 133 4.93 10.15 20.32
C GLY A 133 4.46 8.71 20.30
N ASP A 134 4.48 8.08 21.49
CA ASP A 134 3.90 6.79 21.77
C ASP A 134 2.51 7.00 22.40
N TYR A 135 1.46 6.60 21.70
CA TYR A 135 0.08 6.81 22.14
C TYR A 135 -0.59 5.47 22.42
N ARG A 136 -1.46 5.46 23.43
CA ARG A 136 -2.24 4.27 23.76
C ARG A 136 -3.26 4.01 22.64
N CYS A 137 -3.34 2.76 22.17
CA CYS A 137 -4.34 2.34 21.21
C CYS A 137 -5.75 2.51 21.78
N SER A 138 -6.67 2.95 20.92
CA SER A 138 -8.09 2.93 21.26
C SER A 138 -8.63 1.50 21.35
N PRO A 139 -9.74 1.26 22.08
CA PRO A 139 -10.36 -0.07 22.11
C PRO A 139 -10.71 -0.63 20.75
N ASP A 140 -11.06 0.21 19.76
CA ASP A 140 -11.40 -0.24 18.41
C ASP A 140 -10.16 -0.71 17.64
N GLU A 141 -9.02 -0.02 17.77
CA GLU A 141 -7.74 -0.45 17.19
C GLU A 141 -7.28 -1.77 17.77
N VAL A 142 -7.39 -1.94 19.09
CA VAL A 142 -7.06 -3.22 19.75
C VAL A 142 -7.98 -4.34 19.26
N ARG A 143 -9.31 -4.11 19.19
CA ARG A 143 -10.26 -5.10 18.65
C ARG A 143 -9.94 -5.46 17.19
N SER A 144 -9.54 -4.49 16.38
CA SER A 144 -9.15 -4.75 14.98
C SER A 144 -7.92 -5.65 14.90
N MET A 145 -6.88 -5.36 15.68
CA MET A 145 -5.69 -6.23 15.75
C MET A 145 -6.02 -7.64 16.27
N LEU A 146 -6.87 -7.77 17.28
CA LEU A 146 -7.31 -9.07 17.80
C LEU A 146 -8.11 -9.87 16.77
N ARG A 147 -8.99 -9.22 15.98
CA ARG A 147 -9.68 -9.87 14.87
C ARG A 147 -8.72 -10.34 13.77
N ASP A 148 -7.69 -9.53 13.46
CA ASP A 148 -6.68 -9.89 12.47
C ASP A 148 -5.77 -11.04 12.91
N ARG A 149 -5.63 -11.24 14.22
CA ARG A 149 -4.78 -12.28 14.79
C ARG A 149 -5.29 -13.70 14.53
N THR A 150 -6.62 -13.88 14.48
CA THR A 150 -7.23 -15.20 14.25
C THR A 150 -7.06 -15.70 12.83
N ASP A 151 -6.89 -17.02 12.67
CA ASP A 151 -6.87 -17.68 11.37
C ASP A 151 -8.27 -18.04 10.87
N GLU A 152 -9.27 -17.99 11.74
CA GLU A 152 -10.66 -18.24 11.37
C GLU A 152 -11.19 -17.10 10.48
N PRO A 153 -11.72 -17.43 9.28
CA PRO A 153 -12.31 -16.42 8.42
C PRO A 153 -13.51 -15.76 9.08
N GLN A 154 -13.38 -14.49 9.46
CA GLN A 154 -14.46 -13.74 10.10
C GLN A 154 -15.70 -13.59 9.21
N ASP A 155 -15.51 -13.60 7.90
CA ASP A 155 -16.58 -13.53 6.91
C ASP A 155 -17.32 -14.87 6.71
N ALA A 156 -16.78 -15.99 7.22
CA ALA A 156 -17.46 -17.30 7.23
C ALA A 156 -18.43 -17.48 8.43
N MET A 157 -18.41 -16.56 9.39
CA MET A 157 -19.29 -16.62 10.57
C MET A 157 -20.77 -16.70 10.16
N VAL A 158 -21.50 -17.64 10.77
CA VAL A 158 -22.94 -17.82 10.56
C VAL A 158 -23.72 -16.80 11.39
N LEU A 159 -24.64 -16.11 10.76
CA LEU A 159 -25.45 -15.05 11.38
C LEU A 159 -26.83 -15.62 11.74
N GLU A 160 -26.94 -16.33 12.85
CA GLU A 160 -28.14 -17.07 13.26
C GLU A 160 -29.35 -16.18 13.52
N GLU A 161 -29.13 -14.89 13.81
CA GLU A 161 -30.21 -13.91 13.98
C GLU A 161 -30.89 -13.47 12.66
N PHE A 162 -30.37 -13.92 11.51
CA PHE A 162 -30.86 -13.58 10.19
C PHE A 162 -31.45 -14.81 9.49
N SER A 163 -32.61 -14.65 8.87
CA SER A 163 -33.10 -15.62 7.88
C SER A 163 -32.51 -15.35 6.52
N THR A 164 -32.59 -16.31 5.61
CA THR A 164 -32.13 -16.14 4.22
C THR A 164 -32.87 -15.07 3.43
N ASP A 165 -34.04 -14.57 3.94
CA ASP A 165 -34.85 -13.50 3.32
C ASP A 165 -34.14 -12.13 3.32
N CYS A 166 -33.08 -11.96 4.13
CA CYS A 166 -32.26 -10.76 4.11
C CYS A 166 -31.39 -10.65 2.84
N LEU A 167 -31.24 -11.75 2.09
CA LEU A 167 -30.50 -11.78 0.83
C LEU A 167 -31.39 -11.30 -0.33
N ASP A 168 -30.82 -10.53 -1.27
CA ASP A 168 -31.54 -10.01 -2.43
C ASP A 168 -31.64 -11.05 -3.55
N PRO A 169 -32.86 -11.52 -3.93
CA PRO A 169 -33.02 -12.54 -4.96
C PRO A 169 -32.52 -12.09 -6.34
N GLY A 170 -32.61 -10.79 -6.64
CA GLY A 170 -32.15 -10.22 -7.91
C GLY A 170 -30.64 -10.26 -8.01
N CYS A 171 -29.94 -9.90 -6.95
CA CYS A 171 -28.49 -9.99 -6.84
C CYS A 171 -28.01 -11.45 -7.00
N ILE A 172 -28.64 -12.38 -6.27
CA ILE A 172 -28.37 -13.82 -6.37
C ILE A 172 -28.55 -14.32 -7.81
N SER A 173 -29.65 -13.91 -8.46
CA SER A 173 -29.94 -14.33 -9.84
C SER A 173 -28.87 -13.86 -10.83
N ARG A 174 -28.44 -12.58 -10.75
CA ARG A 174 -27.38 -12.03 -11.60
C ARG A 174 -26.06 -12.78 -11.39
N TYR A 175 -25.70 -13.08 -10.15
CA TYR A 175 -24.50 -13.84 -9.83
C TYR A 175 -24.58 -15.28 -10.40
N ARG A 176 -25.74 -15.96 -10.27
CA ARG A 176 -25.94 -17.33 -10.81
C ARG A 176 -25.80 -17.38 -12.33
N VAL A 177 -26.40 -16.42 -13.04
CA VAL A 177 -26.26 -16.33 -14.51
C VAL A 177 -24.78 -16.24 -14.87
N ARG A 178 -24.05 -15.29 -14.26
CA ARG A 178 -22.63 -15.12 -14.53
C ARG A 178 -21.79 -16.37 -14.20
N LEU A 179 -22.08 -17.03 -13.08
CA LEU A 179 -21.41 -18.27 -12.70
C LEU A 179 -21.68 -19.39 -13.71
N SER A 180 -22.93 -19.52 -14.18
CA SER A 180 -23.31 -20.53 -15.18
C SER A 180 -22.64 -20.31 -16.52
N ASP A 181 -22.51 -19.06 -16.96
CA ASP A 181 -21.82 -18.70 -18.21
C ASP A 181 -20.34 -19.06 -18.17
N LEU A 182 -19.69 -18.87 -17.03
CA LEU A 182 -18.27 -19.17 -16.81
C LEU A 182 -17.99 -20.65 -16.56
N HIS A 183 -18.96 -21.40 -16.06
CA HIS A 183 -18.85 -22.81 -15.70
C HIS A 183 -19.94 -23.67 -16.36
N PRO A 184 -19.90 -23.87 -17.68
CA PRO A 184 -20.97 -24.56 -18.43
C PRO A 184 -21.02 -26.09 -18.21
N ARG A 185 -20.19 -26.65 -17.34
CA ARG A 185 -20.16 -28.11 -17.08
C ARG A 185 -21.43 -28.59 -16.38
N PRO A 186 -22.08 -29.69 -16.87
CA PRO A 186 -23.35 -30.17 -16.31
C PRO A 186 -23.30 -30.53 -14.82
N ALA A 187 -22.17 -30.99 -14.31
CA ALA A 187 -21.99 -31.33 -12.89
C ALA A 187 -22.13 -30.07 -11.99
N TRP A 188 -21.53 -28.95 -12.38
CA TRP A 188 -21.64 -27.67 -11.69
C TRP A 188 -23.07 -27.11 -11.74
N GLN A 189 -23.71 -27.17 -12.91
CA GLN A 189 -25.08 -26.68 -13.08
C GLN A 189 -26.08 -27.45 -12.19
N ARG A 190 -25.93 -28.76 -12.00
CA ARG A 190 -26.76 -29.53 -11.07
C ARG A 190 -26.52 -29.12 -9.61
N SER A 191 -25.29 -28.99 -9.18
CA SER A 191 -24.95 -28.51 -7.82
C SER A 191 -25.48 -27.10 -7.57
N ILE A 192 -25.36 -26.21 -8.56
CA ILE A 192 -25.89 -24.84 -8.51
C ILE A 192 -27.41 -24.84 -8.38
N SER A 193 -28.13 -25.77 -9.03
CA SER A 193 -29.58 -25.80 -9.01
C SER A 193 -30.17 -26.20 -7.64
N CYS A 194 -29.53 -27.14 -6.94
CA CYS A 194 -30.08 -27.71 -5.71
C CYS A 194 -29.53 -27.09 -4.41
N HIS A 195 -28.26 -26.63 -4.41
CA HIS A 195 -27.56 -26.15 -3.19
C HIS A 195 -26.65 -24.95 -3.48
N PHE A 196 -27.14 -24.01 -4.28
CA PHE A 196 -26.34 -22.89 -4.75
C PHE A 196 -25.69 -22.07 -3.61
N LEU A 197 -26.52 -21.53 -2.71
CA LEU A 197 -26.03 -20.63 -1.65
C LEU A 197 -25.03 -21.31 -0.69
N PRO A 198 -25.26 -22.55 -0.21
CA PRO A 198 -24.27 -23.28 0.55
C PRO A 198 -22.97 -23.54 -0.24
N CYS A 199 -23.07 -23.90 -1.52
CA CYS A 199 -21.90 -24.19 -2.35
C CYS A 199 -20.96 -22.99 -2.53
N VAL A 200 -21.51 -21.79 -2.63
CA VAL A 200 -20.70 -20.56 -2.74
C VAL A 200 -20.27 -20.03 -1.37
N GLY A 201 -20.80 -20.57 -0.26
CA GLY A 201 -20.49 -20.15 1.09
C GLY A 201 -21.34 -18.95 1.56
N ALA A 202 -22.44 -18.64 0.85
CA ALA A 202 -23.32 -17.53 1.22
C ALA A 202 -24.22 -17.85 2.41
N VAL A 203 -24.52 -19.12 2.63
CA VAL A 203 -25.27 -19.59 3.79
C VAL A 203 -24.60 -20.84 4.37
N ALA A 204 -24.79 -21.06 5.66
CA ALA A 204 -24.37 -22.29 6.35
C ALA A 204 -25.44 -22.70 7.35
N ARG A 205 -25.34 -23.93 7.86
CA ARG A 205 -26.26 -24.43 8.90
C ARG A 205 -25.88 -23.85 10.25
N GLY A 206 -26.86 -23.28 10.93
CA GLY A 206 -26.77 -22.85 12.31
C GLY A 206 -26.93 -24.02 13.30
N GLU A 207 -26.85 -23.72 14.59
CA GLU A 207 -27.09 -24.69 15.68
C GLU A 207 -28.50 -25.24 15.69
N ASP A 208 -29.49 -24.45 15.22
CA ASP A 208 -30.89 -24.85 15.04
C ASP A 208 -31.11 -25.80 13.85
N GLY A 209 -30.04 -26.11 13.07
CA GLY A 209 -30.09 -26.96 11.88
C GLY A 209 -30.67 -26.27 10.63
N GLN A 210 -31.10 -25.01 10.71
CA GLN A 210 -31.56 -24.25 9.57
C GLN A 210 -30.42 -23.57 8.83
N TYR A 211 -30.70 -23.07 7.62
CA TYR A 211 -29.72 -22.28 6.87
C TYR A 211 -29.84 -20.79 7.21
N HIS A 212 -28.73 -20.23 7.64
CA HIS A 212 -28.56 -18.81 7.91
C HIS A 212 -27.52 -18.20 6.99
N PRO A 213 -27.59 -16.90 6.68
CA PRO A 213 -26.52 -16.24 5.92
C PRO A 213 -25.22 -16.29 6.69
N THR A 214 -24.10 -16.46 5.96
CA THR A 214 -22.81 -16.13 6.50
C THR A 214 -22.58 -14.62 6.42
N ALA A 215 -21.62 -14.08 7.17
CA ALA A 215 -21.26 -12.69 7.06
C ALA A 215 -20.86 -12.32 5.62
N ALA A 216 -20.12 -13.20 4.92
CA ALA A 216 -19.83 -13.05 3.49
C ALA A 216 -21.08 -13.06 2.62
N GLY A 217 -22.03 -13.98 2.89
CA GLY A 217 -23.28 -14.05 2.14
C GLY A 217 -24.12 -12.80 2.27
N LEU A 218 -24.21 -12.28 3.50
CA LEU A 218 -24.92 -11.02 3.79
C LEU A 218 -24.22 -9.84 3.08
N LEU A 219 -22.90 -9.70 3.15
CA LEU A 219 -22.15 -8.66 2.46
C LEU A 219 -22.29 -8.77 0.93
N MET A 220 -22.20 -9.98 0.37
CA MET A 220 -22.20 -10.22 -1.07
C MET A 220 -23.58 -10.01 -1.70
N PHE A 221 -24.65 -10.43 -1.03
CA PHE A 221 -26.00 -10.51 -1.58
C PHE A 221 -27.09 -9.83 -0.72
N GLY A 222 -26.73 -9.30 0.44
CA GLY A 222 -27.71 -8.72 1.37
C GLY A 222 -28.29 -7.41 0.89
N LYS A 223 -29.45 -7.05 1.47
CA LYS A 223 -30.05 -5.74 1.34
C LYS A 223 -29.37 -4.75 2.26
N SER A 224 -29.15 -3.53 1.82
CA SER A 224 -28.42 -2.46 2.55
C SER A 224 -28.87 -2.33 4.02
N ARG A 225 -30.18 -2.41 4.30
CA ARG A 225 -30.73 -2.33 5.64
C ARG A 225 -30.22 -3.48 6.53
N ASP A 226 -30.25 -4.70 6.02
CA ASP A 226 -29.88 -5.89 6.78
C ASP A 226 -28.34 -5.98 6.94
N ILE A 227 -27.57 -5.55 5.93
CA ILE A 227 -26.11 -5.41 6.05
C ILE A 227 -25.77 -4.44 7.18
N ARG A 228 -26.40 -3.25 7.25
CA ARG A 228 -26.14 -2.25 8.30
C ARG A 228 -26.60 -2.70 9.69
N ARG A 229 -27.53 -3.63 9.78
CA ARG A 229 -27.93 -4.23 11.07
C ARG A 229 -26.80 -5.03 11.67
N GLU A 230 -26.06 -5.82 10.87
CA GLU A 230 -24.89 -6.60 11.30
C GLU A 230 -23.60 -5.75 11.35
N PHE A 231 -23.44 -4.85 10.39
CA PHE A 231 -22.29 -3.97 10.24
C PHE A 231 -22.72 -2.49 10.33
N PRO A 232 -22.86 -1.93 11.54
CA PRO A 232 -23.46 -0.60 11.72
C PRO A 232 -22.73 0.53 10.99
N ASP A 233 -21.40 0.41 10.86
CA ASP A 233 -20.54 1.38 10.19
C ASP A 233 -20.31 1.07 8.69
N TYR A 234 -21.04 0.08 8.14
CA TYR A 234 -20.94 -0.29 6.73
C TYR A 234 -21.19 0.89 5.81
N LEU A 235 -20.18 1.22 5.02
CA LEU A 235 -20.23 2.27 4.02
C LEU A 235 -19.42 1.85 2.79
N LEU A 236 -20.11 1.79 1.65
CA LEU A 236 -19.50 1.81 0.33
C LEU A 236 -19.82 3.16 -0.30
N ASP A 237 -18.83 3.86 -0.79
CA ASP A 237 -19.01 5.19 -1.38
C ASP A 237 -18.10 5.36 -2.59
N TYR A 238 -18.69 5.52 -3.76
CA TYR A 238 -17.99 5.88 -4.98
C TYR A 238 -18.39 7.29 -5.40
N GLN A 239 -17.42 8.13 -5.64
CA GLN A 239 -17.58 9.55 -5.99
C GLN A 239 -16.83 9.88 -7.27
N GLU A 240 -17.49 10.61 -8.19
CA GLU A 240 -16.82 11.27 -9.33
C GLU A 240 -16.75 12.77 -9.08
N LEU A 241 -15.54 13.31 -9.16
CA LEU A 241 -15.25 14.71 -8.91
C LEU A 241 -14.74 15.38 -10.19
N ASP A 242 -15.07 16.65 -10.36
CA ASP A 242 -14.45 17.48 -11.40
C ASP A 242 -13.07 18.00 -10.93
N ALA A 243 -12.37 18.73 -11.82
CA ALA A 243 -11.06 19.29 -11.53
C ALA A 243 -11.05 20.32 -10.38
N SER A 244 -12.21 20.84 -9.99
CA SER A 244 -12.39 21.74 -8.85
C SER A 244 -12.69 21.00 -7.54
N GLY A 245 -12.85 19.67 -7.59
CA GLY A 245 -13.24 18.85 -6.45
C GLY A 245 -14.76 18.81 -6.20
N ARG A 246 -15.58 19.35 -7.12
CA ARG A 246 -17.03 19.31 -7.01
C ARG A 246 -17.55 17.93 -7.39
N LEU A 247 -18.50 17.41 -6.62
CA LEU A 247 -19.16 16.13 -6.84
C LEU A 247 -20.01 16.20 -8.11
N LEU A 248 -19.72 15.31 -9.09
CA LEU A 248 -20.48 15.13 -10.33
C LEU A 248 -21.48 13.99 -10.20
N TRP A 249 -21.07 12.89 -9.59
CA TRP A 249 -21.88 11.70 -9.41
C TRP A 249 -21.44 10.89 -8.19
N GLN A 250 -22.39 10.19 -7.57
CA GLN A 250 -22.13 9.38 -6.38
C GLN A 250 -22.98 8.10 -6.38
N LEU A 251 -22.38 7.00 -5.92
CA LEU A 251 -23.06 5.75 -5.54
C LEU A 251 -22.69 5.42 -4.10
N THR A 252 -23.66 5.46 -3.20
CA THR A 252 -23.41 5.17 -1.78
C THR A 252 -24.34 4.08 -1.24
N SER A 253 -23.83 3.23 -0.36
CA SER A 253 -24.65 2.22 0.33
C SER A 253 -25.65 2.82 1.34
N ARG A 254 -25.61 4.13 1.55
CA ARG A 254 -26.61 4.87 2.34
C ARG A 254 -27.86 5.22 1.54
N SER A 255 -27.77 5.19 0.20
CA SER A 255 -28.91 5.33 -0.69
C SER A 255 -29.70 4.01 -0.73
N GLU A 256 -31.01 4.09 -0.91
CA GLU A 256 -31.89 2.93 -1.07
C GLU A 256 -32.18 2.59 -2.54
N ASP A 257 -31.50 3.25 -3.49
CA ASP A 257 -31.73 3.12 -4.93
C ASP A 257 -31.18 1.80 -5.51
N TRP A 258 -30.40 1.06 -4.74
CA TRP A 258 -29.79 -0.20 -5.13
C TRP A 258 -29.64 -1.13 -3.92
N SER A 259 -29.21 -2.37 -4.13
CA SER A 259 -29.14 -3.38 -3.07
C SER A 259 -28.20 -3.02 -1.89
N GLY A 260 -27.16 -2.24 -2.14
CA GLY A 260 -26.08 -1.96 -1.18
C GLY A 260 -25.08 -3.10 -1.05
N SER A 261 -25.20 -4.20 -1.82
CA SER A 261 -24.38 -5.38 -1.77
C SER A 261 -23.01 -5.18 -2.43
N LEU A 262 -22.01 -5.98 -2.03
CA LEU A 262 -20.67 -5.94 -2.65
C LEU A 262 -20.69 -6.36 -4.12
N PHE A 263 -21.56 -7.32 -4.48
CA PHE A 263 -21.68 -7.78 -5.86
C PHE A 263 -22.14 -6.64 -6.78
N ASP A 264 -23.23 -5.97 -6.43
CA ASP A 264 -23.74 -4.87 -7.26
C ASP A 264 -22.77 -3.68 -7.25
N PHE A 265 -22.18 -3.33 -6.11
CA PHE A 265 -21.19 -2.27 -6.03
C PHE A 265 -20.03 -2.49 -6.99
N TYR A 266 -19.44 -3.71 -6.99
CA TYR A 266 -18.34 -4.03 -7.87
C TYR A 266 -18.70 -3.76 -9.33
N PHE A 267 -19.82 -4.27 -9.84
CA PHE A 267 -20.19 -4.13 -11.24
C PHE A 267 -20.57 -2.71 -11.62
N LEU A 268 -21.36 -2.02 -10.79
CA LEU A 268 -21.76 -0.64 -11.04
C LEU A 268 -20.56 0.29 -11.11
N VAL A 269 -19.64 0.19 -10.13
CA VAL A 269 -18.45 1.02 -10.08
C VAL A 269 -17.47 0.66 -11.21
N TYR A 270 -17.25 -0.63 -11.47
CA TYR A 270 -16.36 -1.07 -12.54
C TYR A 270 -16.81 -0.54 -13.91
N HIS A 271 -18.08 -0.70 -14.26
CA HIS A 271 -18.63 -0.18 -15.51
C HIS A 271 -18.52 1.34 -15.60
N ARG A 272 -18.81 2.03 -14.51
CA ARG A 272 -18.75 3.49 -14.45
C ARG A 272 -17.32 4.02 -14.65
N ILE A 273 -16.33 3.39 -14.03
CA ILE A 273 -14.91 3.75 -14.23
C ILE A 273 -14.50 3.54 -15.67
N LEU A 274 -14.89 2.41 -16.28
CA LEU A 274 -14.51 2.10 -17.66
C LEU A 274 -15.10 3.08 -18.68
N GLN A 275 -16.38 3.45 -18.57
CA GLN A 275 -17.02 4.45 -19.42
C GLN A 275 -16.22 5.75 -19.42
N GLY A 276 -15.82 6.26 -18.27
CA GLY A 276 -15.04 7.48 -18.17
C GLY A 276 -13.60 7.39 -18.70
N LEU A 277 -13.07 6.17 -18.90
CA LEU A 277 -11.77 5.98 -19.56
C LEU A 277 -11.89 5.97 -21.10
N GLU A 278 -13.01 5.46 -21.61
CA GLU A 278 -13.28 5.39 -23.07
C GLU A 278 -13.65 6.75 -23.67
N GLU A 279 -14.32 7.60 -22.90
CA GLU A 279 -14.74 8.95 -23.30
C GLU A 279 -13.60 9.98 -23.30
N LYS A 280 -12.42 9.67 -22.76
CA LYS A 280 -11.30 10.60 -22.71
C LYS A 280 -10.63 10.69 -24.09
N PRO A 281 -10.71 11.85 -24.81
CA PRO A 281 -10.02 11.99 -26.10
C PRO A 281 -8.50 11.81 -25.90
N PRO A 282 -7.76 11.29 -26.90
CA PRO A 282 -6.31 11.19 -26.82
C PRO A 282 -5.72 12.57 -26.53
N ALA A 283 -4.78 12.61 -25.58
CA ALA A 283 -4.16 13.86 -25.14
C ALA A 283 -3.70 14.69 -26.32
N ALA A 284 -4.14 15.95 -26.37
CA ALA A 284 -3.76 16.92 -27.41
C ALA A 284 -2.24 17.08 -27.41
N GLY A 285 -1.57 16.58 -28.43
CA GLY A 285 -0.11 16.62 -28.59
C GLY A 285 0.44 15.95 -29.83
N THR A 286 -0.41 15.44 -30.74
CA THR A 286 0.05 14.97 -32.05
C THR A 286 -0.33 15.99 -33.11
N PRO A 287 0.64 16.58 -33.86
CA PRO A 287 0.31 17.51 -34.94
C PRO A 287 -0.53 16.79 -36.00
N SER A 288 -1.69 17.32 -36.28
CA SER A 288 -2.55 16.88 -37.36
C SER A 288 -1.83 17.17 -38.68
N ALA A 289 -1.23 16.14 -39.27
CA ALA A 289 -0.79 16.20 -40.65
C ALA A 289 -2.02 16.25 -41.55
N MET A 290 -2.05 17.25 -42.40
CA MET A 290 -3.07 17.57 -43.40
C MET A 290 -3.67 16.33 -44.08
N ARG A 291 -5.00 16.21 -44.01
CA ARG A 291 -5.77 15.34 -44.89
C ARG A 291 -5.75 15.94 -46.28
N SER A 292 -5.08 15.28 -47.21
CA SER A 292 -5.40 15.39 -48.66
C SER A 292 -6.38 14.28 -49.02
N GLU A 293 -7.52 14.69 -49.56
CA GLU A 293 -8.52 13.78 -50.15
C GLU A 293 -7.90 13.12 -51.39
N SER A 294 -7.98 11.80 -51.48
CA SER A 294 -8.35 10.98 -52.62
C SER A 294 -7.69 9.60 -52.63
N SER A 295 -8.60 8.60 -52.73
CA SER A 295 -8.41 7.26 -53.31
C SER A 295 -8.03 6.07 -52.37
N PRO A 296 -8.27 4.79 -52.77
CA PRO A 296 -9.15 3.87 -52.02
C PRO A 296 -8.41 2.73 -51.33
N VAL A 297 -9.11 2.15 -50.35
CA VAL A 297 -8.99 0.78 -49.84
C VAL A 297 -7.66 0.06 -50.04
N ARG A 298 -6.85 -0.03 -48.98
CA ARG A 298 -6.01 -1.17 -48.68
C ARG A 298 -6.02 -1.45 -47.16
N SER A 299 -6.49 -2.65 -46.84
CA SER A 299 -6.32 -3.30 -45.53
C SER A 299 -4.85 -3.33 -45.12
N GLY A 300 -4.52 -2.79 -43.95
CA GLY A 300 -3.17 -2.91 -43.41
C GLY A 300 -2.99 -2.02 -42.18
N SER A 301 -2.89 -2.66 -40.99
CA SER A 301 -2.26 -2.19 -39.77
C SER A 301 -2.60 -0.76 -39.31
N GLY A 302 -3.71 -0.64 -38.63
CA GLY A 302 -4.08 0.55 -37.88
C GLY A 302 -3.06 0.84 -36.77
N GLN A 303 -2.86 2.13 -36.54
CA GLN A 303 -2.16 2.66 -35.38
C GLN A 303 -2.63 2.01 -34.07
N PRO A 304 -1.77 1.91 -33.06
CA PRO A 304 -2.15 1.34 -31.79
C PRO A 304 -3.15 2.27 -31.10
N ASN A 305 -4.44 1.90 -31.12
CA ASN A 305 -5.26 2.15 -29.96
C ASN A 305 -4.48 1.53 -28.82
N SER A 306 -3.99 2.34 -27.88
CA SER A 306 -3.33 1.84 -26.67
C SER A 306 -4.25 0.77 -26.08
N ASP A 307 -3.81 -0.48 -26.11
CA ASP A 307 -4.64 -1.59 -25.65
C ASP A 307 -4.89 -1.43 -24.15
N LEU A 308 -6.06 -0.94 -23.79
CA LEU A 308 -6.50 -0.74 -22.41
C LEU A 308 -6.93 -2.04 -21.72
N SER A 309 -6.77 -3.19 -22.37
CA SER A 309 -7.17 -4.50 -21.78
C SER A 309 -6.44 -4.77 -20.49
N GLY A 310 -5.14 -4.48 -20.41
CA GLY A 310 -4.33 -4.56 -19.20
C GLY A 310 -4.84 -3.64 -18.09
N VAL A 311 -5.18 -2.40 -18.44
CA VAL A 311 -5.73 -1.40 -17.48
C VAL A 311 -7.11 -1.84 -16.97
N ARG A 312 -7.99 -2.32 -17.85
CA ARG A 312 -9.30 -2.87 -17.45
C ARG A 312 -9.16 -4.02 -16.46
N SER A 313 -8.28 -4.96 -16.77
CA SER A 313 -7.98 -6.09 -15.87
C SER A 313 -7.42 -5.61 -14.53
N ALA A 314 -6.48 -4.67 -14.53
CA ALA A 314 -5.87 -4.10 -13.33
C ALA A 314 -6.87 -3.33 -12.46
N LEU A 315 -7.79 -2.57 -13.06
CA LEU A 315 -8.87 -1.88 -12.33
C LEU A 315 -9.86 -2.86 -11.70
N GLY A 316 -10.24 -3.92 -12.43
CA GLY A 316 -11.07 -4.98 -11.86
C GLY A 316 -10.41 -5.68 -10.68
N GLU A 317 -9.11 -5.93 -10.76
CA GLU A 317 -8.30 -6.48 -9.67
C GLU A 317 -8.19 -5.53 -8.48
N ALA A 318 -7.96 -4.22 -8.72
CA ALA A 318 -7.89 -3.21 -7.67
C ALA A 318 -9.23 -3.10 -6.90
N LEU A 319 -10.36 -3.09 -7.62
CA LEU A 319 -11.69 -3.10 -7.03
C LEU A 319 -11.97 -4.39 -6.24
N ALA A 320 -11.64 -5.55 -6.79
CA ALA A 320 -11.78 -6.82 -6.07
C ALA A 320 -10.95 -6.81 -4.78
N ASN A 321 -9.67 -6.41 -4.87
CA ASN A 321 -8.77 -6.38 -3.73
C ASN A 321 -9.29 -5.46 -2.62
N CYS A 322 -9.81 -4.27 -2.94
CA CYS A 322 -10.33 -3.40 -1.91
C CYS A 322 -11.55 -4.00 -1.20
N LEU A 323 -12.42 -4.74 -1.91
CA LEU A 323 -13.58 -5.40 -1.31
C LEU A 323 -13.19 -6.62 -0.46
N ILE A 324 -12.27 -7.46 -0.92
CA ILE A 324 -11.90 -8.70 -0.20
C ILE A 324 -10.96 -8.46 0.98
N HIS A 325 -10.29 -7.30 1.04
CA HIS A 325 -9.36 -6.95 2.13
C HIS A 325 -9.92 -5.92 3.13
N ALA A 326 -11.10 -5.34 2.88
CA ALA A 326 -11.71 -4.36 3.79
C ALA A 326 -12.06 -4.97 5.16
N ASP A 327 -11.83 -4.22 6.24
CA ASP A 327 -12.38 -4.52 7.56
C ASP A 327 -13.78 -3.89 7.67
N TYR A 328 -14.83 -4.67 7.37
CA TYR A 328 -16.21 -4.21 7.41
C TYR A 328 -16.74 -3.91 8.82
N ARG A 329 -15.99 -4.25 9.86
CA ARG A 329 -16.29 -3.89 11.26
C ARG A 329 -15.57 -2.63 11.73
N ALA A 330 -14.75 -2.02 10.86
CA ALA A 330 -14.11 -0.75 11.16
C ALA A 330 -15.09 0.42 10.99
N LYS A 331 -14.89 1.48 11.79
CA LYS A 331 -15.72 2.70 11.74
C LYS A 331 -15.57 3.51 10.45
N SER A 332 -14.51 3.27 9.69
CA SER A 332 -14.29 3.94 8.40
C SER A 332 -14.85 3.10 7.25
N GLY A 333 -15.53 3.74 6.31
CA GLY A 333 -16.06 3.09 5.11
C GLY A 333 -15.02 2.87 4.02
N LEU A 334 -15.40 2.11 3.00
CA LEU A 334 -14.68 1.97 1.75
C LEU A 334 -15.09 3.12 0.83
N VAL A 335 -14.12 3.94 0.42
CA VAL A 335 -14.34 5.12 -0.40
C VAL A 335 -13.49 5.06 -1.66
N ILE A 336 -14.12 5.24 -2.81
CA ILE A 336 -13.45 5.33 -4.11
C ILE A 336 -13.76 6.70 -4.70
N ARG A 337 -12.72 7.46 -4.99
CA ARG A 337 -12.83 8.76 -5.67
C ARG A 337 -12.22 8.67 -7.04
N LYS A 338 -12.99 9.02 -8.06
CA LYS A 338 -12.52 9.21 -9.42
C LYS A 338 -12.45 10.70 -9.71
N GLU A 339 -11.27 11.16 -9.96
CA GLU A 339 -10.96 12.51 -10.40
C GLU A 339 -10.61 12.47 -11.90
N PRO A 340 -10.47 13.61 -12.60
CA PRO A 340 -10.13 13.62 -14.01
C PRO A 340 -8.87 12.84 -14.38
N ASP A 341 -7.86 12.86 -13.51
CA ASP A 341 -6.52 12.28 -13.74
C ASP A 341 -6.12 11.23 -12.71
N SER A 342 -7.03 10.84 -11.82
CA SER A 342 -6.71 9.85 -10.80
C SER A 342 -7.92 9.05 -10.34
N ILE A 343 -7.62 7.85 -9.82
CA ILE A 343 -8.57 7.04 -9.06
C ILE A 343 -7.92 6.75 -7.72
N VAL A 344 -8.58 7.14 -6.64
CA VAL A 344 -8.11 6.92 -5.28
C VAL A 344 -9.06 5.95 -4.59
N ILE A 345 -8.53 4.80 -4.18
CA ILE A 345 -9.27 3.74 -3.48
C ILE A 345 -8.78 3.72 -2.03
N THR A 346 -9.67 4.01 -1.09
CA THR A 346 -9.38 3.98 0.35
C THR A 346 -10.25 2.92 1.00
N ASN A 347 -9.65 1.89 1.56
CA ASN A 347 -10.36 0.84 2.26
C ASN A 347 -9.98 0.77 3.74
N PRO A 348 -10.93 0.41 4.62
CA PRO A 348 -10.70 0.28 6.05
C PRO A 348 -9.85 -0.94 6.39
N GLY A 349 -9.06 -0.81 7.45
CA GLY A 349 -8.18 -1.85 7.97
C GLY A 349 -6.72 -1.63 7.63
N SER A 350 -5.85 -2.44 8.22
CA SER A 350 -4.40 -2.44 8.02
C SER A 350 -3.97 -3.61 7.14
N PHE A 351 -2.75 -3.53 6.61
CA PHE A 351 -2.13 -4.67 5.94
C PHE A 351 -1.90 -5.84 6.92
N ARG A 352 -2.26 -7.04 6.47
CA ARG A 352 -1.99 -8.29 7.19
C ARG A 352 -0.60 -8.85 6.89
N ILE A 353 0.01 -8.45 5.77
CA ILE A 353 1.39 -8.72 5.36
C ILE A 353 2.18 -7.40 5.29
N PHE A 354 3.48 -7.46 5.12
CA PHE A 354 4.26 -6.25 4.91
C PHE A 354 3.97 -5.63 3.53
N ILE A 355 3.96 -4.29 3.43
CA ILE A 355 3.71 -3.58 2.16
C ILE A 355 4.73 -3.98 1.09
N SER A 356 6.00 -4.19 1.46
CA SER A 356 7.04 -4.68 0.55
C SER A 356 6.68 -6.04 -0.04
N GLU A 357 6.21 -6.98 0.77
CA GLU A 357 5.78 -8.31 0.31
C GLU A 357 4.56 -8.23 -0.61
N ALA A 358 3.63 -7.32 -0.31
CA ALA A 358 2.47 -7.06 -1.16
C ALA A 358 2.87 -6.47 -2.52
N ALA A 359 3.87 -5.57 -2.55
CA ALA A 359 4.39 -4.94 -3.76
C ALA A 359 5.20 -5.90 -4.63
N ASP A 360 6.00 -6.79 -4.01
CA ASP A 360 6.80 -7.80 -4.70
C ASP A 360 5.92 -8.94 -5.26
N GLY A 361 4.76 -9.18 -4.64
CA GLY A 361 3.83 -10.23 -5.03
C GLY A 361 4.22 -11.62 -4.53
N GLY A 362 3.37 -12.61 -4.84
CA GLY A 362 3.58 -14.02 -4.45
C GLY A 362 3.07 -14.37 -3.06
N LYS A 363 2.90 -13.38 -2.17
CA LYS A 363 2.26 -13.56 -0.86
C LYS A 363 0.89 -12.87 -0.84
N SER A 364 -0.06 -13.50 -0.18
CA SER A 364 -1.40 -12.94 0.03
C SER A 364 -1.95 -13.47 1.35
N ASP A 365 -2.45 -12.58 2.18
CA ASP A 365 -3.19 -12.93 3.39
C ASP A 365 -4.54 -12.18 3.34
N VAL A 366 -5.53 -12.89 2.82
CA VAL A 366 -6.86 -12.34 2.53
C VAL A 366 -7.65 -12.22 3.83
N ARG A 367 -8.23 -11.04 4.10
CA ARG A 367 -9.08 -10.81 5.28
C ARG A 367 -10.41 -11.55 5.17
N ASN A 368 -11.09 -11.43 4.05
CA ASN A 368 -12.41 -12.00 3.80
C ASN A 368 -12.29 -13.16 2.79
N VAL A 369 -11.93 -14.33 3.32
CA VAL A 369 -11.59 -15.53 2.50
C VAL A 369 -12.79 -16.05 1.72
N THR A 370 -13.99 -16.02 2.34
CA THR A 370 -15.22 -16.48 1.72
C THR A 370 -15.65 -15.54 0.58
N LEU A 371 -15.55 -14.21 0.80
CA LEU A 371 -15.78 -13.22 -0.27
C LEU A 371 -14.79 -13.39 -1.42
N ALA A 372 -13.51 -13.59 -1.13
CA ALA A 372 -12.49 -13.83 -2.16
C ALA A 372 -12.81 -15.08 -3.00
N ARG A 373 -13.28 -16.16 -2.34
CA ARG A 373 -13.75 -17.36 -3.04
C ARG A 373 -14.96 -17.05 -3.94
N MET A 374 -15.96 -16.31 -3.42
CA MET A 374 -17.13 -15.93 -4.22
C MET A 374 -16.74 -15.11 -5.45
N PHE A 375 -15.88 -14.09 -5.32
CA PHE A 375 -15.39 -13.32 -6.46
C PHE A 375 -14.58 -14.18 -7.43
N SER A 376 -13.72 -15.06 -6.93
CA SER A 376 -12.91 -15.98 -7.76
C SER A 376 -13.77 -16.92 -8.59
N LEU A 377 -14.88 -17.41 -8.07
CA LEU A 377 -15.82 -18.28 -8.80
C LEU A 377 -16.40 -17.59 -10.04
N ILE A 378 -16.51 -16.29 -10.04
CA ILE A 378 -16.97 -15.49 -11.20
C ILE A 378 -15.82 -14.79 -11.94
N HIS A 379 -14.61 -15.33 -11.80
CA HIS A 379 -13.36 -14.90 -12.43
C HIS A 379 -12.98 -13.44 -12.11
N ILE A 380 -13.29 -12.97 -10.92
CA ILE A 380 -12.90 -11.66 -10.37
C ILE A 380 -11.89 -11.90 -9.25
N GLY A 381 -10.77 -11.16 -9.27
CA GLY A 381 -9.68 -11.37 -8.32
C GLY A 381 -8.93 -12.68 -8.60
N ARG A 382 -7.66 -12.58 -8.99
CA ARG A 382 -6.88 -13.77 -9.38
C ARG A 382 -6.36 -14.57 -8.20
N GLY A 383 -6.38 -14.00 -6.99
CA GLY A 383 -5.72 -14.57 -5.82
C GLY A 383 -4.18 -14.72 -6.02
N LYS A 384 -3.47 -15.27 -5.06
CA LYS A 384 -2.03 -15.61 -5.17
C LYS A 384 -1.06 -14.41 -5.19
N GLY A 385 -1.46 -13.22 -4.70
CA GLY A 385 -0.54 -12.08 -4.55
C GLY A 385 -0.04 -11.48 -5.88
N SER A 386 -0.78 -11.66 -6.99
CA SER A 386 -0.43 -11.08 -8.29
C SER A 386 -1.10 -9.73 -8.57
N GLY A 387 -2.01 -9.27 -7.72
CA GLY A 387 -2.85 -8.10 -7.93
C GLY A 387 -2.05 -6.81 -8.04
N ILE A 388 -1.29 -6.46 -7.02
CA ILE A 388 -0.49 -5.22 -6.99
C ILE A 388 0.59 -5.21 -8.08
N PRO A 389 1.41 -6.27 -8.26
CA PRO A 389 2.35 -6.32 -9.38
C PRO A 389 1.68 -6.20 -10.75
N GLY A 390 0.49 -6.78 -10.93
CA GLY A 390 -0.28 -6.66 -12.17
C GLY A 390 -0.74 -5.23 -12.45
N ILE A 391 -1.20 -4.52 -11.42
CA ILE A 391 -1.57 -3.10 -11.49
C ILE A 391 -0.36 -2.25 -11.88
N HIS A 392 0.79 -2.45 -11.21
CA HIS A 392 2.03 -1.71 -11.53
C HIS A 392 2.47 -1.95 -12.97
N ARG A 393 2.39 -3.19 -13.47
CA ARG A 393 2.74 -3.53 -14.86
C ARG A 393 1.83 -2.82 -15.85
N ALA A 394 0.52 -2.87 -15.65
CA ALA A 394 -0.45 -2.25 -16.55
C ALA A 394 -0.25 -0.72 -16.64
N TRP A 395 0.04 -0.05 -15.50
CA TRP A 395 0.36 1.38 -15.48
C TRP A 395 1.66 1.71 -16.20
N LYS A 396 2.69 0.90 -15.97
CA LYS A 396 3.99 1.05 -16.66
C LYS A 396 3.87 0.89 -18.17
N GLU A 397 3.07 -0.06 -18.65
CA GLU A 397 2.83 -0.29 -20.09
C GLU A 397 2.13 0.90 -20.76
N GLN A 398 1.34 1.69 -20.01
CA GLN A 398 0.73 2.93 -20.50
C GLN A 398 1.66 4.15 -20.37
N GLY A 399 2.83 4.01 -19.75
CA GLY A 399 3.70 5.15 -19.41
C GLY A 399 3.08 6.08 -18.37
N TRP A 400 2.15 5.60 -17.55
CA TRP A 400 1.52 6.39 -16.48
C TRP A 400 2.36 6.38 -15.20
N GLU A 401 2.13 7.38 -14.34
CA GLU A 401 2.77 7.48 -13.04
C GLU A 401 2.58 6.17 -12.25
N LYS A 402 3.65 5.73 -11.58
CA LYS A 402 3.62 4.51 -10.78
C LYS A 402 2.52 4.57 -9.72
N PRO A 403 1.66 3.55 -9.61
CA PRO A 403 0.68 3.45 -8.54
C PRO A 403 1.33 3.58 -7.16
N SER A 404 0.74 4.38 -6.29
CA SER A 404 1.19 4.52 -4.91
C SER A 404 0.24 3.80 -3.95
N LEU A 405 0.83 3.13 -2.96
CA LEU A 405 0.13 2.39 -1.94
C LEU A 405 0.61 2.87 -0.58
N THR A 406 -0.32 3.38 0.23
CA THR A 406 -0.02 3.92 1.56
C THR A 406 -0.89 3.27 2.62
N GLU A 407 -0.36 3.18 3.83
CA GLU A 407 -1.06 2.70 5.02
C GLU A 407 -1.04 3.77 6.09
N GLN A 408 -2.20 4.03 6.68
CA GLN A 408 -2.39 4.83 7.88
C GLN A 408 -2.90 3.90 8.98
N LEU A 409 -2.42 4.06 10.21
CA LEU A 409 -2.76 3.16 11.31
C LEU A 409 -3.86 3.71 12.22
N SER A 410 -4.00 5.02 12.35
CA SER A 410 -5.03 5.64 13.19
C SER A 410 -5.75 6.77 12.43
N PRO A 411 -7.01 6.57 11.99
CA PRO A 411 -7.68 5.28 11.88
C PRO A 411 -7.04 4.38 10.80
N ALA A 412 -7.09 3.06 11.00
CA ALA A 412 -6.47 2.10 10.09
C ALA A 412 -7.10 2.17 8.68
N ARG A 413 -6.30 2.53 7.67
CA ARG A 413 -6.71 2.68 6.27
C ARG A 413 -5.58 2.33 5.32
N ILE A 414 -5.94 1.74 4.20
CA ILE A 414 -5.05 1.51 3.06
C ILE A 414 -5.55 2.36 1.90
N THR A 415 -4.67 3.14 1.30
CA THR A 415 -5.01 3.97 0.14
C THR A 415 -4.16 3.58 -1.06
N LEU A 416 -4.83 3.17 -2.14
CA LEU A 416 -4.23 2.96 -3.45
C LEU A 416 -4.58 4.15 -4.35
N THR A 417 -3.56 4.84 -4.84
CA THR A 417 -3.71 5.94 -5.79
C THR A 417 -3.21 5.53 -7.17
N LEU A 418 -4.09 5.62 -8.15
CA LEU A 418 -3.90 5.25 -9.54
C LEU A 418 -3.97 6.53 -10.41
N ARG A 419 -2.83 7.09 -10.80
CA ARG A 419 -2.80 8.26 -11.64
C ARG A 419 -2.93 7.89 -13.12
N LEU A 420 -3.80 8.59 -13.85
CA LEU A 420 -4.14 8.34 -15.26
C LEU A 420 -3.46 9.35 -16.18
N LYS A 421 -2.29 9.80 -15.80
CA LYS A 421 -1.47 10.73 -16.58
C LYS A 421 -0.07 10.15 -16.74
N ARG A 422 0.61 10.55 -17.82
CA ARG A 422 2.01 10.15 -18.01
C ARG A 422 2.82 10.60 -16.81
N GLY A 423 3.62 9.70 -16.28
CA GLY A 423 4.66 10.03 -15.33
C GLY A 423 5.55 11.08 -16.02
N GLU A 424 5.83 12.18 -15.36
CA GLU A 424 7.04 12.91 -15.67
C GLU A 424 8.14 11.86 -15.57
N ASP A 425 8.90 11.67 -16.65
CA ASP A 425 9.99 10.66 -16.67
C ASP A 425 10.66 10.62 -15.29
N GLU A 426 10.94 9.42 -14.77
CA GLU A 426 11.63 9.23 -13.47
C GLU A 426 13.03 9.88 -13.42
N ARG A 427 13.32 10.75 -14.37
CA ARG A 427 14.48 11.63 -14.50
C ARG A 427 14.29 12.99 -13.83
N THR A 428 13.37 13.18 -12.89
CA THR A 428 13.49 14.32 -11.98
C THR A 428 14.69 14.06 -11.09
N ASP A 429 15.79 14.64 -11.51
CA ASP A 429 17.03 14.67 -10.75
C ASP A 429 16.71 15.00 -9.30
N THR A 430 17.23 14.20 -8.37
CA THR A 430 17.22 14.58 -6.95
C THR A 430 17.87 15.96 -6.82
N PRO A 431 17.56 16.75 -5.78
CA PRO A 431 18.19 18.05 -5.56
C PRO A 431 19.73 18.01 -5.68
N VAL A 432 20.32 16.89 -5.22
CA VAL A 432 21.78 16.65 -5.32
C VAL A 432 22.21 16.39 -6.77
N GLN A 433 21.45 15.60 -7.54
CA GLN A 433 21.73 15.33 -8.94
C GLN A 433 21.58 16.60 -9.78
N LYS A 434 20.52 17.37 -9.52
CA LYS A 434 20.29 18.67 -10.20
C LYS A 434 21.44 19.65 -9.94
N ALA A 435 21.88 19.77 -8.69
CA ALA A 435 23.03 20.60 -8.34
C ALA A 435 24.33 20.12 -9.02
N ARG A 436 24.54 18.80 -9.14
CA ARG A 436 25.72 18.23 -9.79
C ARG A 436 25.68 18.41 -11.31
N LYS A 437 24.54 18.18 -11.97
CA LYS A 437 24.36 18.48 -13.39
C LYS A 437 24.57 19.96 -13.68
N GLN A 438 24.01 20.83 -12.84
CA GLN A 438 24.19 22.28 -12.97
C GLN A 438 25.66 22.69 -12.89
N ALA A 439 26.42 22.16 -11.93
CA ALA A 439 27.85 22.43 -11.79
C ALA A 439 28.66 21.96 -13.03
N ILE A 440 28.29 20.82 -13.64
CA ILE A 440 28.91 20.35 -14.89
C ILE A 440 28.59 21.29 -16.05
N LEU A 441 27.35 21.77 -16.17
CA LEU A 441 26.93 22.69 -17.23
C LEU A 441 27.60 24.06 -17.09
N GLU A 442 27.70 24.60 -15.88
CA GLU A 442 28.43 25.82 -15.58
C GLU A 442 29.91 25.74 -15.97
N TYR A 443 30.56 24.60 -15.66
CA TYR A 443 31.93 24.36 -16.09
C TYR A 443 32.05 24.31 -17.61
N LEU A 444 31.17 23.59 -18.31
CA LEU A 444 31.16 23.50 -19.79
C LEU A 444 30.76 24.80 -20.47
N THR A 445 30.10 25.72 -19.78
CA THR A 445 29.85 27.07 -20.27
C THR A 445 31.10 27.92 -20.26
N ALA A 446 31.97 27.73 -19.23
CA ALA A 446 33.25 28.42 -19.10
C ALA A 446 34.35 27.80 -19.98
N VAL A 447 34.29 26.50 -20.24
CA VAL A 447 35.28 25.72 -20.98
C VAL A 447 34.61 25.06 -22.19
N PRO A 448 34.81 25.54 -23.41
CA PRO A 448 34.04 25.10 -24.59
C PRO A 448 34.10 23.61 -24.93
N ALA A 449 35.17 22.90 -24.49
CA ALA A 449 35.28 21.45 -24.59
C ALA A 449 36.24 20.92 -23.52
N ALA A 450 35.86 19.85 -22.83
CA ALA A 450 36.66 19.28 -21.74
C ALA A 450 36.61 17.75 -21.72
N GLU A 451 37.72 17.12 -21.26
CA GLU A 451 37.79 15.68 -21.02
C GLU A 451 37.10 15.34 -19.68
N ILE A 452 36.62 14.11 -19.52
CA ILE A 452 35.92 13.64 -18.30
C ILE A 452 36.77 13.88 -17.03
N ALA A 453 38.08 13.73 -17.08
CA ALA A 453 38.97 13.94 -15.94
C ALA A 453 39.04 15.41 -15.50
N GLN A 454 38.96 16.34 -16.44
CA GLN A 454 38.96 17.78 -16.18
C GLN A 454 37.66 18.21 -15.55
N ILE A 455 36.52 17.73 -16.09
CA ILE A 455 35.19 17.99 -15.54
C ILE A 455 35.10 17.40 -14.12
N ALA A 456 35.54 16.16 -13.93
CA ALA A 456 35.54 15.48 -12.64
C ALA A 456 36.29 16.26 -11.55
N GLY A 457 37.52 16.74 -11.90
CA GLY A 457 38.32 17.57 -10.99
C GLY A 457 37.65 18.90 -10.63
N ALA A 458 37.00 19.55 -11.62
CA ALA A 458 36.31 20.83 -11.40
C ALA A 458 35.06 20.72 -10.52
N VAL A 459 34.28 19.64 -10.66
CA VAL A 459 33.02 19.45 -9.90
C VAL A 459 33.18 18.60 -8.64
N GLY A 460 34.43 18.18 -8.30
CA GLY A 460 34.71 17.42 -7.09
C GLY A 460 34.10 16.01 -7.08
N LEU A 461 34.02 15.35 -8.24
CA LEU A 461 33.50 13.99 -8.39
C LEU A 461 34.57 13.02 -8.91
N SER A 462 34.36 11.72 -8.72
CA SER A 462 35.16 10.71 -9.39
C SER A 462 34.87 10.68 -10.89
N PRO A 463 35.85 10.32 -11.77
CA PRO A 463 35.63 10.20 -13.22
C PRO A 463 34.45 9.26 -13.58
N SER A 464 34.27 8.18 -12.84
CA SER A 464 33.14 7.24 -13.05
C SER A 464 31.80 7.90 -12.80
N ARG A 465 31.62 8.58 -11.66
CA ARG A 465 30.36 9.32 -11.36
C ARG A 465 30.12 10.49 -12.32
N THR A 466 31.17 11.18 -12.71
CA THR A 466 31.09 12.24 -13.73
C THR A 466 30.62 11.67 -15.06
N GLY A 467 31.11 10.50 -15.44
CA GLY A 467 30.70 9.78 -16.64
C GLY A 467 29.22 9.43 -16.64
N ASP A 468 28.65 9.06 -15.50
CA ASP A 468 27.23 8.79 -15.36
C ASP A 468 26.40 10.06 -15.60
N TYR A 469 26.76 11.19 -15.02
CA TYR A 469 26.09 12.47 -15.25
C TYR A 469 26.24 12.97 -16.70
N LEU A 470 27.42 12.83 -17.30
CA LEU A 470 27.64 13.20 -18.72
C LEU A 470 26.82 12.33 -19.66
N ARG A 471 26.65 11.04 -19.35
CA ARG A 471 25.74 10.17 -20.11
C ARG A 471 24.31 10.67 -20.05
N LEU A 472 23.80 11.02 -18.85
CA LEU A 472 22.46 11.56 -18.67
C LEU A 472 22.28 12.87 -19.44
N LEU A 473 23.18 13.84 -19.30
CA LEU A 473 23.13 15.11 -20.02
C LEU A 473 23.19 14.95 -21.55
N LYS A 474 23.90 13.91 -22.03
CA LYS A 474 23.92 13.55 -23.45
C LYS A 474 22.59 12.92 -23.90
N GLU A 475 21.99 12.07 -23.08
CA GLU A 475 20.67 11.49 -23.34
C GLU A 475 19.57 12.56 -23.33
N GLU A 476 19.74 13.62 -22.54
CA GLU A 476 18.88 14.82 -22.50
C GLU A 476 19.17 15.80 -23.65
N ASP A 477 20.09 15.46 -24.55
CA ASP A 477 20.47 16.25 -25.74
C ASP A 477 21.04 17.64 -25.40
N ILE A 478 21.58 17.81 -24.18
CA ILE A 478 22.16 19.09 -23.68
C ILE A 478 23.64 19.21 -24.05
N ILE A 479 24.37 18.09 -24.08
CA ILE A 479 25.79 18.05 -24.40
C ILE A 479 26.10 17.07 -25.54
N VAL A 480 27.23 17.30 -26.20
CA VAL A 480 27.72 16.45 -27.30
C VAL A 480 29.09 15.89 -26.92
N LEU A 481 29.32 14.62 -27.26
CA LEU A 481 30.62 13.96 -27.16
C LEU A 481 31.34 14.05 -28.52
N GLU A 482 32.46 14.73 -28.57
CA GLU A 482 33.34 14.77 -29.73
C GLU A 482 34.56 13.86 -29.52
N LYS A 483 34.85 13.02 -30.52
CA LYS A 483 36.01 12.13 -30.52
C LYS A 483 37.00 12.57 -31.58
N SER A 484 38.21 12.90 -31.18
CA SER A 484 39.31 13.18 -32.07
C SER A 484 40.47 12.24 -31.77
N GLY A 485 40.65 11.17 -32.57
CA GLY A 485 41.59 10.11 -32.32
C GLY A 485 41.34 9.38 -31.01
N ARG A 486 42.31 9.40 -30.07
CA ARG A 486 42.22 8.78 -28.75
C ARG A 486 41.60 9.69 -27.68
N LYS A 487 41.30 10.95 -28.00
CA LYS A 487 40.73 11.93 -27.07
C LYS A 487 39.22 12.03 -27.26
N ALA A 488 38.51 12.07 -26.15
CA ALA A 488 37.07 12.26 -26.11
C ALA A 488 36.74 13.47 -25.22
N THR A 489 36.09 14.48 -25.80
CA THR A 489 35.75 15.73 -25.11
C THR A 489 34.24 15.94 -25.14
N TYR A 490 33.70 16.56 -24.11
CA TYR A 490 32.30 16.95 -23.98
C TYR A 490 32.18 18.45 -24.13
N ARG A 491 31.16 18.90 -24.86
CA ARG A 491 30.78 20.30 -25.00
C ARG A 491 29.28 20.52 -24.95
N LEU A 492 28.86 21.73 -24.65
CA LEU A 492 27.44 22.08 -24.77
C LEU A 492 26.98 21.99 -26.23
N LYS A 493 25.75 21.56 -26.43
CA LYS A 493 25.09 21.61 -27.74
C LYS A 493 24.69 23.07 -28.01
N SER A 494 25.19 23.63 -29.09
CA SER A 494 24.84 24.99 -29.52
C SER A 494 23.42 25.04 -30.09
#